data_0b3a59a5ad01e0b6bc207a27184937ac
#
_entry.id   0b3a59a5ad01e0b6bc207a27184937ac
#
_cell.length_a   1.000
_cell.length_b   1.000
_cell.length_c   1.000
_cell.angle_alpha   90.00
_cell.angle_beta   90.00
_cell.angle_gamma   90.00
#
_symmetry.space_group_name_H-M   'P 1'
#
loop_
_entity.id
_entity.type
_entity.pdbx_description
1 polymer ?
#
loop_
_entity_poly.entity_id
_entity_poly.type
_entity_poly.pdbx_seq_one_letter_code
_entity_poly.pdbx_strand_id
1 'polypeptide(L)'
;MKRKVDGVLLLDKPVGLSSNIALQKAKRLYRAEKAGHTGTLDPFATGLLPLCLGEATKFSQFLLDADKEYLAVVKLGVRTSSGDPEGDVIAQRPVNVSKADLLAALPRFIGEIEQMPPMHSALKHAGRPLYEYARKGIEIERKARRVTVHQLVVESFSGDVCTLRV
;
A
#
# COMPACT_ATOMS: atom_id res chain seq x y z
N MET A 1 -10.48 -29.12 -14.49
CA MET A 1 -11.45 -28.18 -15.11
C MET A 1 -11.59 -26.95 -14.20
N LYS A 2 -11.79 -25.78 -14.79
CA LYS A 2 -12.17 -24.57 -14.04
C LYS A 2 -13.63 -24.65 -13.60
N ARG A 3 -13.98 -23.93 -12.55
CA ARG A 3 -15.31 -23.94 -11.93
C ARG A 3 -15.87 -22.54 -11.88
N LYS A 4 -17.19 -22.39 -12.06
CA LYS A 4 -17.90 -21.18 -11.68
C LYS A 4 -17.98 -21.15 -10.16
N VAL A 5 -17.23 -20.24 -9.55
CA VAL A 5 -17.19 -20.00 -8.11
C VAL A 5 -17.42 -18.52 -7.91
N ASP A 6 -18.47 -18.17 -7.20
CA ASP A 6 -18.84 -16.79 -6.91
C ASP A 6 -18.69 -16.52 -5.42
N GLY A 7 -18.10 -15.40 -5.07
CA GLY A 7 -17.96 -14.98 -3.67
C GLY A 7 -16.72 -14.12 -3.42
N VAL A 8 -16.58 -13.70 -2.17
CA VAL A 8 -15.45 -12.91 -1.68
C VAL A 8 -14.68 -13.75 -0.67
N LEU A 9 -13.37 -13.89 -0.89
CA LEU A 9 -12.44 -14.49 0.05
C LEU A 9 -11.66 -13.37 0.75
N LEU A 10 -11.74 -13.30 2.06
CA LEU A 10 -10.92 -12.42 2.89
C LEU A 10 -9.60 -13.13 3.18
N LEU A 11 -8.55 -12.71 2.47
CA LEU A 11 -7.22 -13.29 2.61
C LEU A 11 -6.35 -12.40 3.50
N ASP A 12 -5.80 -12.96 4.57
CA ASP A 12 -4.64 -12.36 5.24
C ASP A 12 -3.41 -12.67 4.39
N LYS A 13 -2.94 -11.66 3.63
CA LYS A 13 -1.82 -11.84 2.71
C LYS A 13 -0.53 -11.96 3.52
N PRO A 14 0.22 -13.06 3.39
CA PRO A 14 1.50 -13.19 4.06
C PRO A 14 2.57 -12.31 3.40
N VAL A 15 3.66 -12.06 4.14
CA VAL A 15 4.89 -11.46 3.61
C VAL A 15 5.49 -12.30 2.47
N GLY A 16 6.19 -11.64 1.56
CA GLY A 16 6.93 -12.28 0.46
C GLY A 16 6.11 -12.58 -0.79
N LEU A 17 4.80 -12.32 -0.79
CA LEU A 17 3.93 -12.49 -1.95
C LEU A 17 3.41 -11.14 -2.44
N SER A 18 3.48 -10.89 -3.74
CA SER A 18 2.68 -9.81 -4.33
C SER A 18 1.19 -10.13 -4.29
N SER A 19 0.33 -9.12 -4.28
CA SER A 19 -1.13 -9.31 -4.29
C SER A 19 -1.59 -10.17 -5.47
N ASN A 20 -0.98 -10.02 -6.65
CA ASN A 20 -1.32 -10.84 -7.81
C ASN A 20 -0.89 -12.31 -7.64
N ILE A 21 0.29 -12.59 -7.07
CA ILE A 21 0.72 -13.97 -6.80
C ILE A 21 -0.23 -14.63 -5.80
N ALA A 22 -0.61 -13.93 -4.74
CA ALA A 22 -1.58 -14.41 -3.76
C ALA A 22 -2.95 -14.70 -4.42
N LEU A 23 -3.44 -13.79 -5.26
CA LEU A 23 -4.65 -13.98 -6.06
C LEU A 23 -4.56 -15.23 -6.95
N GLN A 24 -3.46 -15.41 -7.69
CA GLN A 24 -3.31 -16.56 -8.59
C GLN A 24 -3.24 -17.91 -7.83
N LYS A 25 -2.64 -17.91 -6.63
CA LYS A 25 -2.65 -19.10 -5.75
C LYS A 25 -4.08 -19.42 -5.30
N ALA A 26 -4.83 -18.43 -4.82
CA ALA A 26 -6.23 -18.61 -4.41
C ALA A 26 -7.11 -19.04 -5.59
N LYS A 27 -7.00 -18.36 -6.74
CA LYS A 27 -7.72 -18.73 -7.97
C LYS A 27 -7.48 -20.17 -8.39
N ARG A 28 -6.25 -20.66 -8.25
CA ARG A 28 -5.84 -22.03 -8.57
C ARG A 28 -6.42 -23.04 -7.58
N LEU A 29 -6.36 -22.71 -6.28
CA LEU A 29 -6.89 -23.55 -5.20
C LEU A 29 -8.40 -23.77 -5.37
N TYR A 30 -9.16 -22.72 -5.65
CA TYR A 30 -10.61 -22.78 -5.89
C TYR A 30 -10.97 -23.25 -7.30
N ARG A 31 -9.98 -23.38 -8.20
CA ARG A 31 -10.18 -23.65 -9.64
C ARG A 31 -11.10 -22.63 -10.29
N ALA A 32 -11.13 -21.40 -9.79
CA ALA A 32 -12.05 -20.37 -10.24
C ALA A 32 -11.72 -19.92 -11.69
N GLU A 33 -12.75 -19.71 -12.50
CA GLU A 33 -12.60 -19.23 -13.87
C GLU A 33 -12.14 -17.77 -13.88
N LYS A 34 -12.69 -16.94 -12.99
CA LYS A 34 -12.44 -15.51 -12.89
C LYS A 34 -12.11 -15.14 -11.44
N ALA A 35 -11.15 -14.25 -11.27
CA ALA A 35 -10.80 -13.69 -9.96
C ALA A 35 -10.17 -12.31 -10.11
N GLY A 36 -10.31 -11.47 -9.08
CA GLY A 36 -9.69 -10.15 -8.95
C GLY A 36 -9.45 -9.82 -7.50
N HIS A 37 -8.56 -8.88 -7.22
CA HIS A 37 -8.36 -8.34 -5.86
C HIS A 37 -8.80 -6.87 -5.79
N THR A 38 -9.09 -6.39 -4.59
CA THR A 38 -9.66 -5.07 -4.33
C THR A 38 -8.67 -4.10 -3.69
N GLY A 39 -7.44 -4.15 -4.11
CA GLY A 39 -6.35 -3.32 -3.64
C GLY A 39 -5.02 -4.02 -3.85
N THR A 40 -3.95 -3.31 -3.59
CA THR A 40 -2.59 -3.84 -3.71
C THR A 40 -1.87 -3.65 -2.40
N LEU A 41 -1.32 -4.74 -1.87
CA LEU A 41 -0.33 -4.75 -0.80
C LEU A 41 1.02 -5.13 -1.41
N ASP A 42 2.06 -4.42 -0.99
CA ASP A 42 3.42 -4.70 -1.41
C ASP A 42 3.90 -6.07 -0.90
N PRO A 43 4.95 -6.66 -1.49
CA PRO A 43 5.42 -7.99 -1.07
C PRO A 43 5.80 -8.07 0.40
N PHE A 44 6.41 -7.02 0.96
CA PHE A 44 6.79 -6.97 2.37
C PHE A 44 5.60 -6.71 3.32
N ALA A 45 4.49 -6.16 2.81
CA ALA A 45 3.31 -5.89 3.63
C ALA A 45 2.48 -7.16 3.84
N THR A 46 1.86 -7.26 5.02
CA THR A 46 0.85 -8.26 5.37
C THR A 46 -0.51 -7.62 5.56
N GLY A 47 -1.57 -8.40 5.65
CA GLY A 47 -2.89 -7.94 6.04
C GLY A 47 -4.00 -8.28 5.05
N LEU A 48 -5.16 -7.71 5.29
CA LEU A 48 -6.40 -8.03 4.60
C LEU A 48 -6.33 -7.67 3.11
N LEU A 49 -6.45 -8.69 2.27
CA LEU A 49 -6.59 -8.59 0.83
C LEU A 49 -7.88 -9.29 0.40
N PRO A 50 -8.99 -8.58 0.18
CA PRO A 50 -10.20 -9.20 -0.32
C PRO A 50 -10.02 -9.65 -1.77
N LEU A 51 -10.35 -10.91 -2.05
CA LEU A 51 -10.32 -11.51 -3.37
C LEU A 51 -11.73 -11.80 -3.83
N CYS A 52 -12.12 -11.23 -4.96
CA CYS A 52 -13.42 -11.48 -5.59
C CYS A 52 -13.29 -12.62 -6.62
N LEU A 53 -14.16 -13.61 -6.53
CA LEU A 53 -14.24 -14.75 -7.44
C LEU A 53 -15.52 -14.67 -8.26
N GLY A 54 -15.44 -15.03 -9.55
CA GLY A 54 -16.59 -15.11 -10.45
C GLY A 54 -17.36 -13.79 -10.56
N GLU A 55 -18.66 -13.82 -10.33
CA GLU A 55 -19.55 -12.64 -10.42
C GLU A 55 -19.22 -11.56 -9.40
N ALA A 56 -18.65 -11.93 -8.24
CA ALA A 56 -18.24 -10.94 -7.23
C ALA A 56 -17.18 -9.95 -7.76
N THR A 57 -16.46 -10.28 -8.84
CA THR A 57 -15.52 -9.34 -9.48
C THR A 57 -16.19 -8.08 -10.03
N LYS A 58 -17.51 -8.11 -10.28
CA LYS A 58 -18.27 -6.94 -10.72
C LYS A 58 -18.42 -5.89 -9.61
N PHE A 59 -18.30 -6.30 -8.36
CA PHE A 59 -18.43 -5.45 -7.18
C PHE A 59 -17.08 -4.98 -6.62
N SER A 60 -15.96 -5.38 -7.24
CA SER A 60 -14.61 -5.05 -6.75
C SER A 60 -14.37 -3.54 -6.64
N GLN A 61 -15.02 -2.72 -7.48
CA GLN A 61 -14.87 -1.26 -7.47
C GLN A 61 -15.30 -0.65 -6.13
N PHE A 62 -16.41 -1.11 -5.55
CA PHE A 62 -16.89 -0.61 -4.25
C PHE A 62 -15.88 -0.82 -3.13
N LEU A 63 -15.15 -1.96 -3.16
CA LEU A 63 -14.11 -2.26 -2.19
C LEU A 63 -12.79 -1.54 -2.49
N LEU A 64 -12.53 -1.22 -3.77
CA LEU A 64 -11.36 -0.40 -4.16
C LEU A 64 -11.48 1.02 -3.62
N ASP A 65 -12.68 1.58 -3.65
CA ASP A 65 -12.95 2.96 -3.24
C ASP A 65 -13.27 3.10 -1.74
N ALA A 66 -13.44 1.98 -1.01
CA ALA A 66 -13.66 1.99 0.43
C ALA A 66 -12.47 2.55 1.21
N ASP A 67 -12.74 3.11 2.39
CA ASP A 67 -11.71 3.54 3.32
C ASP A 67 -10.81 2.36 3.73
N LYS A 68 -9.59 2.69 4.08
CA LYS A 68 -8.56 1.71 4.45
C LYS A 68 -7.86 2.11 5.72
N GLU A 69 -7.47 1.13 6.50
CA GLU A 69 -6.65 1.33 7.68
C GLU A 69 -5.32 0.58 7.52
N TYR A 70 -4.23 1.24 7.90
CA TYR A 70 -2.89 0.67 7.87
C TYR A 70 -2.19 0.85 9.21
N LEU A 71 -1.46 -0.17 9.61
CA LEU A 71 -0.46 -0.08 10.66
C LEU A 71 0.92 0.03 9.99
N ALA A 72 1.53 1.20 10.09
CA ALA A 72 2.79 1.51 9.43
C ALA A 72 3.92 1.64 10.47
N VAL A 73 4.98 0.85 10.31
CA VAL A 73 6.21 1.00 11.09
C VAL A 73 7.16 1.89 10.31
N VAL A 74 7.47 3.06 10.86
CA VAL A 74 8.28 4.10 10.21
C VAL A 74 9.63 4.20 10.90
N LYS A 75 10.70 4.06 10.14
CA LYS A 75 12.08 4.35 10.58
C LYS A 75 12.41 5.80 10.26
N LEU A 76 12.59 6.60 11.32
CA LEU A 76 13.00 8.00 11.19
C LEU A 76 14.50 8.10 10.83
N GLY A 77 14.89 9.23 10.27
CA GLY A 77 16.29 9.52 9.94
C GLY A 77 16.83 8.80 8.70
N VAL A 78 16.06 7.90 8.08
CA VAL A 78 16.45 7.20 6.86
C VAL A 78 15.48 7.52 5.74
N ARG A 79 16.00 7.83 4.57
CA ARG A 79 15.22 7.99 3.34
C ARG A 79 15.72 7.01 2.29
N THR A 80 14.84 6.25 1.70
CA THR A 80 15.15 5.33 0.61
C THR A 80 14.65 5.86 -0.74
N SER A 81 15.15 5.32 -1.82
CA SER A 81 14.79 5.70 -3.19
C SER A 81 13.32 5.40 -3.52
N SER A 82 12.76 4.34 -2.94
CA SER A 82 11.35 3.95 -3.11
C SER A 82 10.42 4.53 -2.04
N GLY A 83 10.96 4.98 -0.89
CA GLY A 83 10.18 5.41 0.28
C GLY A 83 9.73 4.25 1.17
N ASP A 84 10.18 3.03 0.88
CA ASP A 84 9.92 1.79 1.62
C ASP A 84 11.24 1.04 1.93
N PRO A 85 11.22 -0.08 2.68
CA PRO A 85 12.44 -0.80 3.04
C PRO A 85 13.12 -1.56 1.88
N GLU A 86 12.49 -1.66 0.69
CA GLU A 86 13.06 -2.35 -0.46
C GLU A 86 14.00 -1.45 -1.30
N GLY A 87 13.93 -0.11 -1.12
CA GLY A 87 14.76 0.85 -1.85
C GLY A 87 16.14 1.07 -1.24
N ASP A 88 17.09 1.51 -2.07
CA ASP A 88 18.42 1.90 -1.62
C ASP A 88 18.37 3.13 -0.71
N VAL A 89 19.19 3.16 0.33
CA VAL A 89 19.31 4.33 1.22
C VAL A 89 19.95 5.48 0.47
N ILE A 90 19.22 6.58 0.31
CA ILE A 90 19.68 7.80 -0.41
C ILE A 90 20.00 8.96 0.53
N ALA A 91 19.53 8.92 1.78
CA ALA A 91 19.88 9.90 2.80
C ALA A 91 19.75 9.29 4.20
N GLN A 92 20.65 9.68 5.09
CA GLN A 92 20.60 9.30 6.51
C GLN A 92 20.94 10.52 7.37
N ARG A 93 20.21 10.68 8.48
CA ARG A 93 20.42 11.76 9.46
C ARG A 93 20.23 11.22 10.87
N PRO A 94 20.97 11.73 11.85
CA PRO A 94 20.70 11.43 13.25
C PRO A 94 19.27 11.82 13.62
N VAL A 95 18.64 11.02 14.46
CA VAL A 95 17.29 11.29 14.97
C VAL A 95 17.43 11.86 16.39
N ASN A 96 17.00 13.11 16.53
CA ASN A 96 16.90 13.78 17.83
C ASN A 96 15.50 14.38 17.95
N VAL A 97 14.51 13.49 17.98
CA VAL A 97 13.07 13.83 17.97
C VAL A 97 12.43 13.20 19.18
N SER A 98 11.70 13.99 19.95
CA SER A 98 10.88 13.49 21.05
C SER A 98 9.50 13.00 20.56
N LYS A 99 8.80 12.24 21.40
CA LYS A 99 7.39 11.88 21.13
C LYS A 99 6.50 13.13 20.99
N ALA A 100 6.79 14.19 21.74
CA ALA A 100 6.05 15.44 21.65
C ALA A 100 6.23 16.13 20.28
N ASP A 101 7.46 16.14 19.75
CA ASP A 101 7.74 16.70 18.42
C ASP A 101 7.01 15.88 17.32
N LEU A 102 7.01 14.55 17.45
CA LEU A 102 6.27 13.69 16.53
C LEU A 102 4.78 14.03 16.58
N LEU A 103 4.17 14.08 17.77
CA LEU A 103 2.75 14.41 17.94
C LEU A 103 2.40 15.81 17.40
N ALA A 104 3.28 16.80 17.56
CA ALA A 104 3.10 18.15 17.03
C ALA A 104 3.14 18.21 15.49
N ALA A 105 3.81 17.24 14.85
CA ALA A 105 3.89 17.17 13.39
C ALA A 105 2.65 16.52 12.74
N LEU A 106 1.96 15.61 13.40
CA LEU A 106 0.88 14.80 12.83
C LEU A 106 -0.31 15.59 12.27
N PRO A 107 -0.77 16.71 12.88
CA PRO A 107 -1.92 17.47 12.36
C PRO A 107 -1.77 17.93 10.91
N ARG A 108 -0.54 18.05 10.41
CA ARG A 108 -0.27 18.43 9.01
C ARG A 108 -0.63 17.35 8.00
N PHE A 109 -0.85 16.13 8.47
CA PHE A 109 -1.12 14.94 7.64
C PHE A 109 -2.56 14.44 7.82
N ILE A 110 -3.40 15.13 8.58
CA ILE A 110 -4.79 14.77 8.84
C ILE A 110 -5.73 15.68 8.04
N GLY A 111 -6.84 15.12 7.57
CA GLY A 111 -7.82 15.81 6.74
C GLY A 111 -7.52 15.68 5.25
N GLU A 112 -8.02 16.60 4.45
CA GLU A 112 -7.71 16.68 3.02
C GLU A 112 -6.30 17.24 2.81
N ILE A 113 -5.45 16.44 2.20
CA ILE A 113 -4.07 16.82 1.88
C ILE A 113 -3.78 16.61 0.39
N GLU A 114 -2.85 17.36 -0.14
CA GLU A 114 -2.30 17.11 -1.47
C GLU A 114 -1.10 16.18 -1.37
N GLN A 115 -1.20 15.03 -2.01
CA GLN A 115 -0.14 14.03 -2.08
C GLN A 115 0.44 13.97 -3.48
N MET A 116 1.76 14.19 -3.61
CA MET A 116 2.49 13.82 -4.80
C MET A 116 2.71 12.31 -4.80
N PRO A 117 2.11 11.55 -5.73
CA PRO A 117 2.28 10.10 -5.75
C PRO A 117 3.76 9.72 -5.96
N PRO A 118 4.28 8.70 -5.22
CA PRO A 118 5.64 8.25 -5.44
C PRO A 118 5.78 7.58 -6.81
N MET A 119 7.01 7.61 -7.37
CA MET A 119 7.33 6.87 -8.61
C MET A 119 7.17 5.35 -8.42
N HIS A 120 7.49 4.85 -7.24
CA HIS A 120 7.28 3.44 -6.86
C HIS A 120 5.83 3.21 -6.42
N SER A 121 4.87 3.41 -7.35
CA SER A 121 3.45 3.19 -7.11
C SER A 121 2.79 2.41 -8.24
N ALA A 122 1.62 1.81 -7.96
CA ALA A 122 0.80 1.10 -8.93
C ALA A 122 -0.04 2.01 -9.84
N LEU A 123 0.04 3.34 -9.67
CA LEU A 123 -0.63 4.30 -10.54
C LEU A 123 -0.13 4.15 -11.97
N LYS A 124 -1.05 4.23 -12.93
CA LYS A 124 -0.72 4.00 -14.34
C LYS A 124 -0.46 5.32 -15.08
N HIS A 125 0.62 5.32 -15.87
CA HIS A 125 0.90 6.31 -16.90
C HIS A 125 0.99 5.59 -18.25
N ALA A 126 0.25 6.03 -19.26
CA ALA A 126 0.18 5.38 -20.58
C ALA A 126 -0.06 3.85 -20.50
N GLY A 127 -0.95 3.42 -19.59
CA GLY A 127 -1.33 2.01 -19.39
C GLY A 127 -0.35 1.16 -18.57
N ARG A 128 0.82 1.68 -18.18
CA ARG A 128 1.85 0.98 -17.40
C ARG A 128 1.97 1.56 -16.00
N PRO A 129 2.17 0.75 -14.95
CA PRO A 129 2.39 1.25 -13.59
C PRO A 129 3.66 2.11 -13.48
N LEU A 130 3.63 3.14 -12.63
CA LEU A 130 4.76 4.05 -12.43
C LEU A 130 6.02 3.32 -11.94
N TYR A 131 5.89 2.28 -11.11
CA TYR A 131 7.04 1.51 -10.62
C TYR A 131 7.84 0.84 -11.76
N GLU A 132 7.22 0.51 -12.90
CA GLU A 132 7.94 -0.04 -14.05
C GLU A 132 8.86 1.00 -14.70
N TYR A 133 8.46 2.27 -14.70
CA TYR A 133 9.29 3.38 -15.17
C TYR A 133 10.41 3.65 -14.16
N ALA A 134 10.07 3.69 -12.85
CA ALA A 134 11.05 3.90 -11.78
C ALA A 134 12.20 2.89 -11.83
N ARG A 135 11.87 1.59 -12.00
CA ARG A 135 12.89 0.53 -12.15
C ARG A 135 13.79 0.67 -13.37
N LYS A 136 13.39 1.44 -14.35
CA LYS A 136 14.19 1.77 -15.55
C LYS A 136 14.93 3.10 -15.42
N GLY A 137 14.86 3.75 -14.25
CA GLY A 137 15.41 5.08 -14.03
C GLY A 137 14.71 6.20 -14.80
N ILE A 138 13.50 5.94 -15.29
CA ILE A 138 12.69 6.92 -16.03
C ILE A 138 11.79 7.65 -15.04
N GLU A 139 11.95 8.96 -14.93
CA GLU A 139 11.08 9.81 -14.15
C GLU A 139 9.91 10.29 -14.99
N ILE A 140 8.68 10.14 -14.45
CA ILE A 140 7.44 10.60 -15.06
C ILE A 140 6.92 11.78 -14.25
N GLU A 141 6.53 12.85 -14.94
CA GLU A 141 5.83 13.95 -14.29
C GLU A 141 4.51 13.46 -13.70
N ARG A 142 4.28 13.80 -12.44
CA ARG A 142 3.10 13.40 -11.68
C ARG A 142 2.35 14.62 -11.20
N LYS A 143 1.03 14.52 -11.19
CA LYS A 143 0.18 15.56 -10.60
C LYS A 143 -0.11 15.19 -9.15
N ALA A 144 -0.09 16.18 -8.27
CA ALA A 144 -0.58 16.02 -6.92
C ALA A 144 -2.06 15.58 -6.96
N ARG A 145 -2.45 14.72 -6.04
CA ARG A 145 -3.82 14.28 -5.87
C ARG A 145 -4.31 14.59 -4.47
N ARG A 146 -5.57 14.89 -4.34
CA ARG A 146 -6.20 15.00 -3.02
C ARG A 146 -6.40 13.61 -2.44
N VAL A 147 -6.02 13.47 -1.19
CA VAL A 147 -6.28 12.28 -0.37
C VAL A 147 -6.80 12.74 0.98
N THR A 148 -7.70 11.96 1.56
CA THR A 148 -8.24 12.25 2.90
C THR A 148 -7.64 11.27 3.88
N VAL A 149 -7.00 11.79 4.92
CA VAL A 149 -6.53 11.02 6.06
C VAL A 149 -7.50 11.29 7.21
N HIS A 150 -8.35 10.32 7.51
CA HIS A 150 -9.38 10.46 8.52
C HIS A 150 -8.80 10.50 9.93
N GLN A 151 -7.78 9.68 10.16
CA GLN A 151 -7.14 9.57 11.47
C GLN A 151 -5.66 9.19 11.31
N LEU A 152 -4.83 9.67 12.22
CA LEU A 152 -3.42 9.31 12.32
C LEU A 152 -3.02 9.27 13.79
N VAL A 153 -2.71 8.06 14.30
CA VAL A 153 -2.44 7.80 15.72
C VAL A 153 -1.05 7.20 15.88
N VAL A 154 -0.31 7.66 16.89
CA VAL A 154 0.96 7.05 17.31
C VAL A 154 0.64 5.87 18.24
N GLU A 155 0.80 4.65 17.76
CA GLU A 155 0.67 3.44 18.58
C GLU A 155 1.89 3.26 19.49
N SER A 156 3.09 3.44 18.93
CA SER A 156 4.33 3.36 19.69
C SER A 156 5.40 4.29 19.12
N PHE A 157 6.33 4.71 20.01
CA PHE A 157 7.51 5.48 19.61
C PHE A 157 8.67 5.07 20.50
N SER A 158 9.77 4.63 19.92
CA SER A 158 10.98 4.23 20.66
C SER A 158 12.22 4.49 19.80
N GLY A 159 13.13 5.33 20.30
CA GLY A 159 14.34 5.72 19.59
C GLY A 159 14.03 6.41 18.27
N ASP A 160 14.34 5.74 17.17
CA ASP A 160 14.14 6.23 15.81
C ASP A 160 13.02 5.48 15.04
N VAL A 161 12.21 4.67 15.76
CA VAL A 161 11.10 3.91 15.17
C VAL A 161 9.79 4.37 15.78
N CYS A 162 8.81 4.64 14.92
CA CYS A 162 7.44 4.86 15.34
C CYS A 162 6.47 3.94 14.58
N THR A 163 5.43 3.50 15.28
CA THR A 163 4.31 2.77 14.69
C THR A 163 3.11 3.69 14.64
N LEU A 164 2.55 3.86 13.47
CA LEU A 164 1.42 4.73 13.18
C LEU A 164 0.25 3.89 12.69
N ARG A 165 -0.95 4.21 13.19
CA ARG A 165 -2.21 3.76 12.62
C ARG A 165 -2.79 4.90 11.80
N VAL A 166 -3.08 4.66 10.56
CA VAL A 166 -3.60 5.64 9.60
C VAL A 166 -4.79 5.08 8.83
#